data_cc9ae9e3f0a9df8b7ae7863214558956
#
_entry.id   cc9ae9e3f0a9df8b7ae7863214558956
#
_cell.length_a   1.000
_cell.length_b   1.000
_cell.length_c   1.000
_cell.angle_alpha   90.00
_cell.angle_beta   90.00
_cell.angle_gamma   90.00
#
_symmetry.space_group_name_H-M   'P 1'
#
loop_
_entity.id
_entity.type
_entity.pdbx_description
1 polymer ?
#
loop_
_entity_poly.entity_id
_entity_poly.type
_entity_poly.pdbx_seq_one_letter_code
_entity_poly.pdbx_strand_id
1 'polypeptide(L)'
;MRLSELKTGEKGVIVKVLGHGGFRKRIVEMGFVKGKTVEVLLNAPLKDPVKYKVMGYEISLRHQEAEMIEIVGEQEMLRDAVHLDYHEGMSEDMRLSEEELKRIALGKRRTINVALVGNPNCGKTSLFNIASGSHEHVGNYSGVTVDAKEGYFDFQGYHFRIVDLPGTYSLSAYSPEEIYVRHHIINETPDIIINVVDSSNLERNLYLTTQLIDMNVRLSLIHISEPTRLRCIS
;
A
#
# COMPACT_ATOMS: atom_id res chain seq x y z
N MET A 1 9.89 10.15 2.09
CA MET A 1 10.86 9.98 3.20
C MET A 1 10.28 9.17 4.35
N ARG A 2 11.08 8.71 5.31
CA ARG A 2 10.62 8.00 6.51
C ARG A 2 10.43 8.96 7.67
N LEU A 3 9.54 8.62 8.61
CA LEU A 3 9.29 9.45 9.80
C LEU A 3 10.57 9.60 10.66
N SER A 4 11.42 8.57 10.69
CA SER A 4 12.71 8.58 11.39
C SER A 4 13.73 9.59 10.85
N GLU A 5 13.54 10.08 9.64
CA GLU A 5 14.44 11.05 8.97
C GLU A 5 14.11 12.50 9.32
N LEU A 6 12.95 12.77 9.94
CA LEU A 6 12.58 14.11 10.40
C LEU A 6 13.44 14.56 11.59
N LYS A 7 13.78 15.82 11.57
CA LYS A 7 14.49 16.49 12.68
C LYS A 7 13.51 17.11 13.67
N THR A 8 14.00 17.42 14.87
CA THR A 8 13.23 18.11 15.91
C THR A 8 12.63 19.41 15.38
N GLY A 9 11.33 19.58 15.56
CA GLY A 9 10.54 20.73 15.09
C GLY A 9 10.03 20.61 13.66
N GLU A 10 10.47 19.61 12.89
CA GLU A 10 9.97 19.39 11.55
C GLU A 10 8.62 18.67 11.57
N LYS A 11 7.80 18.96 10.55
CA LYS A 11 6.48 18.39 10.35
C LYS A 11 6.42 17.60 9.04
N GLY A 12 5.55 16.62 9.02
CA GLY A 12 5.24 15.86 7.82
C GLY A 12 3.82 15.31 7.85
N VAL A 13 3.31 14.94 6.70
CA VAL A 13 2.02 14.27 6.57
C VAL A 13 2.23 12.79 6.34
N ILE A 14 1.55 11.97 7.14
CA ILE A 14 1.63 10.50 7.03
C ILE A 14 0.99 10.05 5.72
N VAL A 15 1.75 9.33 4.93
CA VAL A 15 1.30 8.80 3.64
C VAL A 15 0.97 7.32 3.75
N LYS A 16 1.81 6.55 4.43
CA LYS A 16 1.64 5.11 4.59
C LYS A 16 2.27 4.62 5.88
N VAL A 17 1.60 3.67 6.54
CA VAL A 17 2.18 2.88 7.61
C VAL A 17 2.53 1.53 7.03
N LEU A 18 3.81 1.22 7.01
CA LEU A 18 4.34 -0.06 6.58
C LEU A 18 4.18 -1.10 7.71
N GLY A 19 4.51 -2.34 7.40
CA GLY A 19 4.32 -3.43 8.34
C GLY A 19 2.90 -4.00 8.33
N HIS A 20 2.69 -5.03 9.12
CA HIS A 20 1.48 -5.85 9.13
C HIS A 20 1.17 -6.35 10.53
N GLY A 21 0.00 -6.99 10.68
CA GLY A 21 -0.41 -7.60 11.95
C GLY A 21 -0.52 -6.61 13.10
N GLY A 22 -0.13 -7.06 14.28
CA GLY A 22 -0.26 -6.31 15.55
C GLY A 22 0.50 -4.99 15.57
N PHE A 23 1.66 -4.90 14.89
CA PHE A 23 2.41 -3.66 14.80
C PHE A 23 1.60 -2.55 14.12
N ARG A 24 1.11 -2.83 12.91
CA ARG A 24 0.35 -1.84 12.14
C ARG A 24 -0.93 -1.42 12.87
N LYS A 25 -1.64 -2.39 13.45
CA LYS A 25 -2.85 -2.11 14.24
C LYS A 25 -2.54 -1.14 15.37
N ARG A 26 -1.51 -1.41 16.17
CA ARG A 26 -1.07 -0.55 17.29
C ARG A 26 -0.71 0.86 16.83
N ILE A 27 0.07 1.01 15.76
CA ILE A 27 0.50 2.31 15.23
C ILE A 27 -0.70 3.13 14.73
N VAL A 28 -1.65 2.48 14.04
CA VAL A 28 -2.89 3.12 13.59
C VAL A 28 -3.79 3.53 14.77
N GLU A 29 -3.92 2.68 15.80
CA GLU A 29 -4.66 2.99 17.03
C GLU A 29 -4.04 4.15 17.80
N MET A 30 -2.73 4.33 17.76
CA MET A 30 -2.03 5.50 18.31
C MET A 30 -2.24 6.78 17.50
N GLY A 31 -2.96 6.74 16.37
CA GLY A 31 -3.29 7.90 15.55
C GLY A 31 -2.36 8.15 14.36
N PHE A 32 -1.38 7.27 14.10
CA PHE A 32 -0.56 7.36 12.89
C PHE A 32 -1.33 6.83 11.69
N VAL A 33 -2.28 7.64 11.21
CA VAL A 33 -3.13 7.29 10.05
C VAL A 33 -2.82 8.19 8.87
N LYS A 34 -3.03 7.67 7.66
CA LYS A 34 -2.82 8.40 6.41
C LYS A 34 -3.55 9.77 6.43
N GLY A 35 -2.86 10.81 6.00
CA GLY A 35 -3.39 12.16 5.91
C GLY A 35 -3.33 12.95 7.22
N LYS A 36 -2.80 12.39 8.31
CA LYS A 36 -2.58 13.13 9.55
C LYS A 36 -1.19 13.72 9.59
N THR A 37 -1.11 14.95 10.15
CA THR A 37 0.16 15.63 10.37
C THR A 37 0.84 15.06 11.60
N VAL A 38 2.14 14.85 11.51
CA VAL A 38 3.03 14.45 12.59
C VAL A 38 4.15 15.47 12.72
N GLU A 39 4.50 15.82 13.96
CA GLU A 39 5.57 16.75 14.30
C GLU A 39 6.57 16.04 15.23
N VAL A 40 7.87 16.24 15.00
CA VAL A 40 8.90 15.75 15.90
C VAL A 40 9.09 16.76 17.03
N LEU A 41 8.75 16.38 18.26
CA LEU A 41 8.89 17.26 19.42
C LEU A 41 10.30 17.24 20.02
N LEU A 42 10.84 16.05 20.22
CA LEU A 42 12.13 15.89 20.87
C LEU A 42 12.80 14.59 20.43
N ASN A 43 14.05 14.68 20.03
CA ASN A 43 14.94 13.54 19.94
C ASN A 43 15.61 13.35 21.30
N ALA A 44 15.43 12.18 21.93
CA ALA A 44 16.13 11.85 23.16
C ALA A 44 17.66 11.96 22.95
N PRO A 45 18.47 12.20 24.01
CA PRO A 45 19.93 12.35 23.90
C PRO A 45 20.61 11.18 23.17
N LEU A 46 20.05 9.99 23.29
CA LEU A 46 20.49 8.75 22.60
C LEU A 46 19.76 8.51 21.26
N LYS A 47 18.96 9.49 20.79
CA LYS A 47 18.13 9.41 19.55
C LYS A 47 17.09 8.29 19.55
N ASP A 48 16.81 7.62 20.65
CA ASP A 48 15.80 6.56 20.77
C ASP A 48 15.30 6.45 22.23
N PRO A 49 13.97 6.49 22.49
CA PRO A 49 12.89 6.77 21.56
C PRO A 49 12.76 8.25 21.16
N VAL A 50 12.09 8.50 20.02
CA VAL A 50 11.78 9.86 19.55
C VAL A 50 10.35 10.20 19.92
N LYS A 51 10.11 11.43 20.42
CA LYS A 51 8.78 11.95 20.71
C LYS A 51 8.16 12.63 19.50
N TYR A 52 6.98 12.21 19.17
CA TYR A 52 6.16 12.75 18.09
C TYR A 52 4.85 13.31 18.64
N LYS A 53 4.34 14.33 17.98
CA LYS A 53 2.97 14.83 18.20
C LYS A 53 2.12 14.47 17.01
N VAL A 54 1.04 13.73 17.28
CA VAL A 54 0.06 13.33 16.26
C VAL A 54 -1.33 13.49 16.84
N MET A 55 -2.27 14.10 16.08
CA MET A 55 -3.65 14.37 16.53
C MET A 55 -3.75 15.05 17.90
N GLY A 56 -2.74 15.86 18.27
CA GLY A 56 -2.70 16.57 19.57
C GLY A 56 -2.09 15.76 20.72
N TYR A 57 -1.78 14.48 20.52
CA TYR A 57 -1.18 13.61 21.55
C TYR A 57 0.33 13.48 21.35
N GLU A 58 1.07 13.37 22.47
CA GLU A 58 2.51 13.09 22.45
C GLU A 58 2.73 11.58 22.54
N ILE A 59 3.42 11.02 21.58
CA ILE A 59 3.67 9.59 21.46
C ILE A 59 5.16 9.36 21.22
N SER A 60 5.74 8.40 21.95
CA SER A 60 7.13 7.99 21.74
C SER A 60 7.18 6.73 20.90
N LEU A 61 7.97 6.78 19.82
CA LEU A 61 8.27 5.62 18.99
C LEU A 61 9.75 5.34 18.98
N ARG A 62 10.12 4.08 18.91
CA ARG A 62 11.49 3.68 18.65
C ARG A 62 11.86 4.00 17.20
N HIS A 63 13.14 4.20 16.94
CA HIS A 63 13.65 4.54 15.61
C HIS A 63 13.18 3.52 14.55
N GLN A 64 13.28 2.23 14.85
CA GLN A 64 12.80 1.15 13.98
C GLN A 64 11.29 1.24 13.68
N GLU A 65 10.49 1.68 14.63
CA GLU A 65 9.04 1.85 14.44
C GLU A 65 8.76 3.07 13.55
N ALA A 66 9.50 4.14 13.73
CA ALA A 66 9.40 5.34 12.90
C ALA A 66 9.87 5.11 11.46
N GLU A 67 10.82 4.22 11.21
CA GLU A 67 11.23 3.78 9.87
C GLU A 67 10.09 3.11 9.09
N MET A 68 9.14 2.51 9.80
CA MET A 68 7.97 1.86 9.18
C MET A 68 6.84 2.83 8.82
N ILE A 69 7.04 4.13 9.00
CA ILE A 69 6.03 5.16 8.67
C ILE A 69 6.58 6.06 7.56
N GLU A 70 5.91 6.02 6.42
CA GLU A 70 6.22 6.91 5.30
C GLU A 70 5.47 8.23 5.45
N ILE A 71 6.21 9.30 5.25
CA ILE A 71 5.71 10.67 5.31
C ILE A 71 6.16 11.48 4.10
N VAL A 72 5.48 12.60 3.85
CA VAL A 72 5.97 13.69 3.00
C VAL A 72 6.27 14.86 3.92
N GLY A 73 7.52 15.32 3.93
CA GLY A 73 7.96 16.45 4.74
C GLY A 73 7.48 17.79 4.19
N GLU A 74 7.35 18.80 5.05
CA GLU A 74 6.91 20.14 4.68
C GLU A 74 7.81 20.78 3.61
N GLN A 75 9.13 20.57 3.67
CA GLN A 75 10.09 21.08 2.69
C GLN A 75 9.98 20.41 1.32
N GLU A 76 9.61 19.15 1.27
CA GLU A 76 9.41 18.41 0.03
C GLU A 76 8.10 18.82 -0.64
N MET A 77 7.08 19.12 0.15
CA MET A 77 5.80 19.67 -0.32
C MET A 77 5.96 21.07 -0.92
N LEU A 78 6.78 21.94 -0.30
CA LEU A 78 7.06 23.28 -0.79
C LEU A 78 7.80 23.26 -2.14
N ARG A 79 8.76 22.34 -2.34
CA ARG A 79 9.47 22.19 -3.62
C ARG A 79 8.56 21.81 -4.77
N ASP A 80 7.56 20.99 -4.51
CA ASP A 80 6.64 20.52 -5.54
C ASP A 80 5.48 21.48 -5.79
N ALA A 81 5.07 22.27 -4.81
CA ALA A 81 4.13 23.37 -4.98
C ALA A 81 4.72 24.46 -5.91
N VAL A 82 6.01 24.75 -5.78
CA VAL A 82 6.75 25.71 -6.64
C VAL A 82 6.85 25.21 -8.09
N HIS A 83 6.79 23.89 -8.33
CA HIS A 83 6.85 23.35 -9.70
C HIS A 83 5.49 23.36 -10.44
N LEU A 84 4.37 23.56 -9.71
CA LEU A 84 3.03 23.59 -10.30
C LEU A 84 2.52 24.98 -10.65
N ASP A 85 3.07 26.05 -10.05
CA ASP A 85 2.66 27.44 -10.29
C ASP A 85 3.88 28.35 -10.42
N TYR A 86 4.55 28.32 -11.59
CA TYR A 86 5.49 29.37 -11.96
C TYR A 86 4.72 30.54 -12.52
N HIS A 87 4.11 31.35 -11.65
CA HIS A 87 3.78 32.73 -11.91
C HIS A 87 4.56 33.62 -10.93
N GLU A 88 5.37 34.50 -11.53
CA GLU A 88 6.21 35.49 -10.87
C GLU A 88 5.46 36.25 -9.78
N GLY A 89 6.02 36.27 -8.57
CA GLY A 89 5.72 37.29 -7.57
C GLY A 89 5.10 36.81 -6.26
N MET A 90 5.68 35.81 -5.58
CA MET A 90 5.25 35.49 -4.22
C MET A 90 6.44 35.50 -3.25
N SER A 91 6.29 36.34 -2.22
CA SER A 91 7.24 36.54 -1.13
C SER A 91 7.37 35.33 -0.19
N GLU A 92 8.56 35.18 0.45
CA GLU A 92 9.03 34.09 1.31
C GLU A 92 8.18 33.78 2.58
N ASP A 93 7.04 34.41 2.79
CA ASP A 93 6.24 34.31 4.02
C ASP A 93 4.99 33.43 3.92
N MET A 94 4.82 32.66 2.84
CA MET A 94 3.63 31.83 2.63
C MET A 94 3.84 30.42 3.23
N ARG A 95 3.58 30.29 4.52
CA ARG A 95 3.36 28.95 5.13
C ARG A 95 2.05 28.38 4.57
N LEU A 96 2.16 27.29 3.81
CA LEU A 96 1.00 26.56 3.32
C LEU A 96 0.09 26.17 4.49
N SER A 97 -1.21 26.34 4.34
CA SER A 97 -2.15 25.89 5.36
C SER A 97 -2.11 24.36 5.53
N GLU A 98 -2.47 23.86 6.71
CA GLU A 98 -2.50 22.41 6.98
C GLU A 98 -3.41 21.65 5.99
N GLU A 99 -4.42 22.31 5.46
CA GLU A 99 -5.34 21.75 4.46
C GLU A 99 -4.70 21.67 3.08
N GLU A 100 -3.91 22.67 2.69
CA GLU A 100 -3.17 22.66 1.42
C GLU A 100 -2.06 21.60 1.46
N LEU A 101 -1.32 21.48 2.56
CA LEU A 101 -0.33 20.40 2.77
C LEU A 101 -0.97 19.02 2.65
N LYS A 102 -2.15 18.82 3.25
CA LYS A 102 -2.90 17.57 3.14
C LYS A 102 -3.36 17.32 1.70
N ARG A 103 -3.80 18.34 0.99
CA ARG A 103 -4.24 18.22 -0.42
C ARG A 103 -3.07 17.83 -1.33
N ILE A 104 -1.89 18.44 -1.17
CA ILE A 104 -0.68 18.14 -1.93
C ILE A 104 -0.19 16.71 -1.62
N ALA A 105 -0.12 16.32 -0.33
CA ALA A 105 0.29 14.99 0.07
C ALA A 105 -0.64 13.88 -0.43
N LEU A 106 -1.95 14.13 -0.43
CA LEU A 106 -2.95 13.21 -0.98
C LEU A 106 -2.94 13.20 -2.51
N GLY A 107 -2.63 14.34 -3.15
CA GLY A 107 -2.51 14.46 -4.60
C GLY A 107 -1.31 13.71 -5.16
N LYS A 108 -0.16 13.72 -4.45
CA LYS A 108 1.05 12.98 -4.85
C LYS A 108 0.87 11.45 -4.88
N ARG A 109 -0.08 10.91 -4.12
CA ARG A 109 -0.40 9.47 -4.14
C ARG A 109 -1.80 9.19 -4.64
N ARG A 110 -2.05 9.55 -5.87
CA ARG A 110 -3.17 9.00 -6.64
C ARG A 110 -2.88 7.56 -7.11
N THR A 111 -1.68 7.01 -6.84
CA THR A 111 -1.33 5.64 -7.21
C THR A 111 -1.79 4.68 -6.12
N ILE A 112 -2.63 3.74 -6.49
CA ILE A 112 -3.14 2.66 -5.63
C ILE A 112 -2.47 1.37 -6.07
N ASN A 113 -1.70 0.74 -5.17
CA ASN A 113 -1.06 -0.54 -5.41
C ASN A 113 -2.02 -1.68 -5.08
N VAL A 114 -2.34 -2.48 -6.07
CA VAL A 114 -3.26 -3.62 -5.96
C VAL A 114 -2.48 -4.90 -6.20
N ALA A 115 -2.57 -5.88 -5.31
CA ALA A 115 -2.05 -7.21 -5.53
C ALA A 115 -3.19 -8.20 -5.79
N LEU A 116 -3.12 -8.94 -6.89
CA LEU A 116 -4.02 -10.05 -7.17
C LEU A 116 -3.45 -11.33 -6.58
N VAL A 117 -4.22 -11.99 -5.75
CA VAL A 117 -3.89 -13.25 -5.10
C VAL A 117 -5.01 -14.24 -5.40
N GLY A 118 -4.71 -15.51 -5.39
CA GLY A 118 -5.71 -16.56 -5.59
C GLY A 118 -5.08 -17.88 -5.98
N ASN A 119 -5.88 -18.91 -6.01
CA ASN A 119 -5.43 -20.24 -6.35
C ASN A 119 -4.99 -20.34 -7.84
N PRO A 120 -4.16 -21.31 -8.19
CA PRO A 120 -3.89 -21.59 -9.60
C PRO A 120 -5.18 -21.83 -10.36
N ASN A 121 -5.28 -21.27 -11.57
CA ASN A 121 -6.41 -21.42 -12.50
C ASN A 121 -7.76 -20.82 -12.01
N CYS A 122 -7.78 -19.98 -10.99
CA CYS A 122 -9.00 -19.30 -10.53
C CYS A 122 -9.46 -18.12 -11.41
N GLY A 123 -8.81 -17.88 -12.55
CA GLY A 123 -9.14 -16.76 -13.44
C GLY A 123 -8.45 -15.43 -13.12
N LYS A 124 -7.49 -15.42 -12.18
CA LYS A 124 -6.73 -14.25 -11.71
C LYS A 124 -6.06 -13.49 -12.87
N THR A 125 -5.30 -14.19 -13.72
CA THR A 125 -4.63 -13.61 -14.88
C THR A 125 -5.63 -13.08 -15.92
N SER A 126 -6.79 -13.69 -16.07
CA SER A 126 -7.86 -13.16 -16.93
C SER A 126 -8.39 -11.83 -16.42
N LEU A 127 -8.58 -11.71 -15.11
CA LEU A 127 -8.97 -10.45 -14.46
C LEU A 127 -7.88 -9.40 -14.63
N PHE A 128 -6.60 -9.77 -14.44
CA PHE A 128 -5.46 -8.91 -14.66
C PHE A 128 -5.43 -8.35 -16.09
N ASN A 129 -5.56 -9.21 -17.09
CA ASN A 129 -5.52 -8.81 -18.50
C ASN A 129 -6.68 -7.86 -18.87
N ILE A 130 -7.87 -8.06 -18.29
CA ILE A 130 -9.00 -7.16 -18.48
C ILE A 130 -8.73 -5.79 -17.85
N ALA A 131 -8.15 -5.77 -16.65
CA ALA A 131 -7.91 -4.54 -15.91
C ALA A 131 -6.73 -3.71 -16.47
N SER A 132 -5.63 -4.38 -16.84
CA SER A 132 -4.41 -3.71 -17.33
C SER A 132 -4.49 -3.28 -18.79
N GLY A 133 -5.42 -3.85 -19.56
CA GLY A 133 -5.52 -3.59 -21.01
C GLY A 133 -4.23 -3.99 -21.74
N SER A 134 -3.74 -3.11 -22.65
CA SER A 134 -2.52 -3.34 -23.43
C SER A 134 -1.22 -2.82 -22.77
N HIS A 135 -1.26 -2.39 -21.51
CA HIS A 135 -0.11 -1.81 -20.79
C HIS A 135 0.50 -2.80 -19.80
N GLU A 136 0.93 -3.96 -20.32
CA GLU A 136 1.62 -4.97 -19.51
C GLU A 136 3.14 -4.73 -19.53
N HIS A 137 3.75 -4.75 -18.36
CA HIS A 137 5.19 -4.93 -18.20
C HIS A 137 5.43 -6.23 -17.42
N VAL A 138 6.17 -7.15 -18.01
CA VAL A 138 6.65 -8.35 -17.34
C VAL A 138 7.86 -7.94 -16.50
N GLY A 139 7.67 -7.80 -15.20
CA GLY A 139 8.75 -7.53 -14.26
C GLY A 139 9.35 -8.86 -13.76
N ASN A 140 10.54 -9.20 -14.21
CA ASN A 140 11.32 -10.27 -13.58
C ASN A 140 12.02 -9.70 -12.35
N TYR A 141 11.54 -10.08 -11.17
CA TYR A 141 12.25 -9.74 -9.93
C TYR A 141 13.50 -10.60 -9.81
N SER A 142 14.67 -9.93 -9.69
CA SER A 142 15.96 -10.61 -9.57
C SER A 142 15.99 -11.46 -8.29
N GLY A 143 16.20 -12.77 -8.48
CA GLY A 143 16.49 -13.72 -7.41
C GLY A 143 15.47 -14.85 -7.20
N VAL A 144 14.32 -14.83 -7.87
CA VAL A 144 13.33 -15.93 -7.81
C VAL A 144 12.82 -16.22 -9.22
N THR A 145 12.76 -17.50 -9.59
CA THR A 145 12.28 -17.96 -10.91
C THR A 145 10.74 -17.94 -11.00
N VAL A 146 10.12 -16.89 -10.41
CA VAL A 146 8.66 -16.79 -10.34
C VAL A 146 8.22 -15.51 -11.05
N ASP A 147 7.44 -15.64 -12.10
CA ASP A 147 6.96 -14.52 -12.91
C ASP A 147 5.77 -13.83 -12.25
N ALA A 148 5.98 -12.60 -11.78
CA ALA A 148 4.87 -11.69 -11.47
C ALA A 148 4.71 -10.69 -12.61
N LYS A 149 3.48 -10.45 -13.04
CA LYS A 149 3.15 -9.47 -14.06
C LYS A 149 2.66 -8.18 -13.41
N GLU A 150 3.15 -7.06 -13.90
CA GLU A 150 2.69 -5.74 -13.50
C GLU A 150 1.93 -5.07 -14.63
N GLY A 151 0.83 -4.42 -14.28
CA GLY A 151 0.04 -3.62 -15.19
C GLY A 151 -0.37 -2.30 -14.55
N TYR A 152 -0.68 -1.32 -15.38
CA TYR A 152 -1.06 0.01 -14.94
C TYR A 152 -2.33 0.44 -15.67
N PHE A 153 -3.24 1.11 -14.95
CA PHE A 153 -4.41 1.74 -15.56
C PHE A 153 -4.88 2.93 -14.73
N ASP A 154 -5.58 3.84 -15.42
CA ASP A 154 -6.12 5.05 -14.81
C ASP A 154 -7.64 4.94 -14.69
N PHE A 155 -8.18 5.26 -13.53
CA PHE A 155 -9.60 5.29 -13.30
C PHE A 155 -9.99 6.40 -12.30
N GLN A 156 -10.95 7.24 -12.68
CA GLN A 156 -11.46 8.35 -11.85
C GLN A 156 -10.35 9.25 -11.25
N GLY A 157 -9.29 9.51 -12.01
CA GLY A 157 -8.18 10.36 -11.59
C GLY A 157 -7.18 9.69 -10.62
N TYR A 158 -7.29 8.38 -10.43
CA TYR A 158 -6.31 7.56 -9.72
C TYR A 158 -5.52 6.71 -10.69
N HIS A 159 -4.22 6.54 -10.41
CA HIS A 159 -3.36 5.58 -11.08
C HIS A 159 -3.38 4.27 -10.30
N PHE A 160 -3.67 3.18 -10.95
CA PHE A 160 -3.62 1.86 -10.35
C PHE A 160 -2.41 1.10 -10.87
N ARG A 161 -1.60 0.60 -9.95
CA ARG A 161 -0.58 -0.40 -10.22
C ARG A 161 -1.13 -1.74 -9.76
N ILE A 162 -1.39 -2.64 -10.68
CA ILE A 162 -1.91 -3.97 -10.39
C ILE A 162 -0.81 -4.99 -10.62
N VAL A 163 -0.62 -5.91 -9.67
CA VAL A 163 0.38 -6.96 -9.72
C VAL A 163 -0.32 -8.31 -9.68
N ASP A 164 -0.14 -9.13 -10.73
CA ASP A 164 -0.62 -10.51 -10.77
C ASP A 164 0.40 -11.42 -10.10
N LEU A 165 0.12 -11.83 -8.87
CA LEU A 165 0.98 -12.73 -8.11
C LEU A 165 0.77 -14.18 -8.53
N PRO A 166 1.78 -15.05 -8.38
CA PRO A 166 1.65 -16.47 -8.65
C PRO A 166 0.47 -17.09 -7.93
N GLY A 167 -0.16 -18.09 -8.59
CA GLY A 167 -1.25 -18.84 -7.98
C GLY A 167 -0.74 -19.67 -6.82
N THR A 168 -1.38 -19.55 -5.66
CA THR A 168 -1.03 -20.32 -4.46
C THR A 168 -2.27 -20.75 -3.68
N TYR A 169 -2.17 -21.85 -2.97
CA TYR A 169 -3.24 -22.34 -2.09
C TYR A 169 -3.07 -21.92 -0.65
N SER A 170 -1.85 -21.54 -0.27
CA SER A 170 -1.54 -21.12 1.09
C SER A 170 -0.39 -20.12 1.13
N LEU A 171 -0.14 -19.50 2.29
CA LEU A 171 1.00 -18.63 2.56
C LEU A 171 1.98 -19.28 3.56
N SER A 172 1.98 -20.62 3.62
CA SER A 172 2.76 -21.39 4.59
C SER A 172 4.27 -21.42 4.29
N ALA A 173 4.68 -20.86 3.15
CA ALA A 173 6.08 -20.73 2.72
C ALA A 173 6.80 -22.07 2.47
N TYR A 174 6.08 -23.07 1.96
CA TYR A 174 6.66 -24.35 1.56
C TYR A 174 7.09 -24.36 0.08
N SER A 175 6.36 -23.66 -0.81
CA SER A 175 6.74 -23.54 -2.21
C SER A 175 7.39 -22.18 -2.52
N PRO A 176 8.19 -22.07 -3.59
CA PRO A 176 8.74 -20.80 -4.04
C PRO A 176 7.66 -19.75 -4.30
N GLU A 177 6.52 -20.15 -4.87
CA GLU A 177 5.38 -19.29 -5.15
C GLU A 177 4.76 -18.75 -3.86
N GLU A 178 4.55 -19.60 -2.85
CA GLU A 178 4.04 -19.21 -1.54
C GLU A 178 4.97 -18.22 -0.84
N ILE A 179 6.27 -18.49 -0.86
CA ILE A 179 7.31 -17.61 -0.30
C ILE A 179 7.25 -16.26 -1.00
N TYR A 180 7.18 -16.25 -2.33
CA TYR A 180 7.13 -15.04 -3.13
C TYR A 180 5.90 -14.19 -2.82
N VAL A 181 4.70 -14.80 -2.84
CA VAL A 181 3.43 -14.12 -2.53
C VAL A 181 3.48 -13.51 -1.12
N ARG A 182 3.94 -14.28 -0.15
CA ARG A 182 4.07 -13.83 1.23
C ARG A 182 5.05 -12.66 1.35
N HIS A 183 6.23 -12.75 0.74
CA HIS A 183 7.23 -11.68 0.73
C HIS A 183 6.70 -10.42 0.06
N HIS A 184 6.01 -10.57 -1.08
CA HIS A 184 5.41 -9.44 -1.77
C HIS A 184 4.40 -8.70 -0.88
N ILE A 185 3.48 -9.43 -0.23
CA ILE A 185 2.50 -8.85 0.67
C ILE A 185 3.16 -8.11 1.85
N ILE A 186 4.21 -8.69 2.42
CA ILE A 186 4.91 -8.14 3.58
C ILE A 186 5.77 -6.93 3.20
N ASN A 187 6.57 -7.04 2.16
CA ASN A 187 7.58 -6.05 1.80
C ASN A 187 7.01 -4.90 0.97
N GLU A 188 6.20 -5.20 -0.05
CA GLU A 188 5.57 -4.19 -0.92
C GLU A 188 4.35 -3.54 -0.27
N THR A 189 3.75 -4.20 0.72
CA THR A 189 2.58 -3.69 1.47
C THR A 189 1.53 -3.04 0.56
N PRO A 190 0.90 -3.80 -0.35
CA PRO A 190 -0.09 -3.27 -1.27
C PRO A 190 -1.22 -2.55 -0.53
N ASP A 191 -1.79 -1.53 -1.16
CA ASP A 191 -2.91 -0.76 -0.58
C ASP A 191 -4.17 -1.62 -0.46
N ILE A 192 -4.39 -2.53 -1.44
CA ILE A 192 -5.50 -3.46 -1.50
C ILE A 192 -5.00 -4.80 -2.03
N ILE A 193 -5.43 -5.89 -1.41
CA ILE A 193 -5.27 -7.25 -1.94
C ILE A 193 -6.62 -7.72 -2.45
N ILE A 194 -6.67 -8.14 -3.70
CA ILE A 194 -7.85 -8.78 -4.30
C ILE A 194 -7.59 -10.27 -4.35
N ASN A 195 -8.34 -11.03 -3.57
CA ASN A 195 -8.31 -12.49 -3.62
C ASN A 195 -9.36 -12.99 -4.60
N VAL A 196 -8.90 -13.64 -5.66
CA VAL A 196 -9.76 -14.22 -6.69
C VAL A 196 -10.03 -15.67 -6.33
N VAL A 197 -11.30 -15.99 -6.11
CA VAL A 197 -11.77 -17.29 -5.62
C VAL A 197 -12.61 -17.97 -6.69
N ASP A 198 -12.29 -19.22 -6.99
CA ASP A 198 -13.12 -20.07 -7.81
C ASP A 198 -14.28 -20.62 -6.95
N SER A 199 -15.51 -20.31 -7.33
CA SER A 199 -16.70 -20.71 -6.59
C SER A 199 -17.03 -22.20 -6.71
N SER A 200 -16.43 -22.91 -7.66
CA SER A 200 -16.65 -24.35 -7.85
C SER A 200 -16.00 -25.19 -6.74
N ASN A 201 -14.99 -24.64 -6.04
CA ASN A 201 -14.24 -25.33 -4.98
C ASN A 201 -13.96 -24.40 -3.79
N LEU A 202 -15.02 -23.85 -3.23
CA LEU A 202 -14.97 -22.74 -2.30
C LEU A 202 -14.20 -23.07 -1.00
N GLU A 203 -14.42 -24.26 -0.44
CA GLU A 203 -13.78 -24.69 0.81
C GLU A 203 -12.24 -24.63 0.73
N ARG A 204 -11.68 -25.20 -0.32
CA ARG A 204 -10.24 -25.19 -0.57
C ARG A 204 -9.71 -23.78 -0.81
N ASN A 205 -10.49 -22.95 -1.50
CA ASN A 205 -10.10 -21.61 -1.90
C ASN A 205 -10.16 -20.61 -0.72
N LEU A 206 -11.05 -20.82 0.24
CA LEU A 206 -11.18 -19.98 1.43
C LEU A 206 -10.02 -20.16 2.42
N TYR A 207 -9.23 -21.24 2.34
CA TYR A 207 -8.07 -21.41 3.20
C TYR A 207 -7.05 -20.29 3.03
N LEU A 208 -6.73 -19.92 1.79
CA LEU A 208 -5.89 -18.75 1.50
C LEU A 208 -6.52 -17.44 2.02
N THR A 209 -7.84 -17.30 1.90
CA THR A 209 -8.58 -16.15 2.39
C THR A 209 -8.40 -15.97 3.90
N THR A 210 -8.51 -17.04 4.68
CA THR A 210 -8.34 -16.99 6.15
C THR A 210 -6.94 -16.55 6.53
N GLN A 211 -5.91 -17.03 5.85
CA GLN A 211 -4.53 -16.62 6.09
C GLN A 211 -4.29 -15.14 5.74
N LEU A 212 -4.92 -14.64 4.68
CA LEU A 212 -4.87 -13.21 4.34
C LEU A 212 -5.57 -12.35 5.40
N ILE A 213 -6.69 -12.80 5.95
CA ILE A 213 -7.39 -12.14 7.05
C ILE A 213 -6.49 -12.09 8.29
N ASP A 214 -5.83 -13.20 8.63
CA ASP A 214 -4.92 -13.28 9.78
C ASP A 214 -3.72 -12.32 9.65
N MET A 215 -3.29 -12.02 8.42
CA MET A 215 -2.26 -11.01 8.15
C MET A 215 -2.76 -9.57 8.34
N ASN A 216 -4.06 -9.36 8.62
CA ASN A 216 -4.68 -8.06 8.81
C ASN A 216 -4.42 -7.07 7.66
N VAL A 217 -4.48 -7.56 6.43
CA VAL A 217 -4.37 -6.77 5.20
C VAL A 217 -5.73 -6.25 4.74
N ARG A 218 -5.74 -5.20 3.92
CA ARG A 218 -6.98 -4.75 3.26
C ARG A 218 -7.33 -5.72 2.16
N LEU A 219 -8.32 -6.56 2.41
CA LEU A 219 -8.72 -7.65 1.55
C LEU A 219 -10.05 -7.35 0.86
N SER A 220 -10.09 -7.56 -0.44
CA SER A 220 -11.31 -7.67 -1.23
C SER A 220 -11.42 -9.07 -1.80
N LEU A 221 -12.59 -9.66 -1.76
CA LEU A 221 -12.83 -11.00 -2.30
C LEU A 221 -13.66 -10.88 -3.58
N ILE A 222 -13.17 -11.49 -4.65
CA ILE A 222 -13.91 -11.63 -5.92
C ILE A 222 -14.06 -13.11 -6.20
N HIS A 223 -15.28 -13.55 -6.44
CA HIS A 223 -15.54 -14.93 -6.87
C HIS A 223 -15.81 -14.97 -8.36
N ILE A 224 -15.23 -15.96 -9.02
CA ILE A 224 -15.47 -16.28 -10.42
C ILE A 224 -16.19 -17.63 -10.46
N SER A 225 -17.36 -17.68 -11.09
CA SER A 225 -18.07 -18.92 -11.38
C SER A 225 -17.93 -19.24 -12.87
N GLU A 226 -17.83 -20.53 -13.21
CA GLU A 226 -17.93 -20.91 -14.61
C GLU A 226 -19.26 -20.41 -15.19
N PRO A 227 -19.27 -19.90 -16.44
CA PRO A 227 -20.51 -19.54 -17.10
C PRO A 227 -21.40 -20.77 -17.20
N THR A 228 -22.59 -20.69 -16.62
CA THR A 228 -23.58 -21.72 -16.71
C THR A 228 -23.83 -21.97 -18.19
N ARG A 229 -23.42 -23.11 -18.74
CA ARG A 229 -23.82 -23.52 -20.07
C ARG A 229 -25.35 -23.68 -20.03
N LEU A 230 -26.04 -22.70 -20.59
CA LEU A 230 -27.45 -22.86 -20.91
C LEU A 230 -27.55 -24.14 -21.78
N ARG A 231 -27.98 -25.24 -21.20
CA ARG A 231 -28.44 -26.39 -22.00
C ARG A 231 -29.63 -25.88 -22.77
N CYS A 232 -29.41 -25.57 -24.04
CA CYS A 232 -30.54 -25.50 -24.98
C CYS A 232 -31.24 -26.86 -24.94
N ILE A 233 -32.38 -26.91 -24.29
CA ILE A 233 -33.29 -28.01 -24.40
C ILE A 233 -33.89 -27.86 -25.78
N SER A 234 -33.43 -28.69 -26.69
CA SER A 234 -34.06 -28.92 -28.03
C SER A 234 -35.27 -29.81 -27.88
#